data_80354c67e6811d0404a46d748b965411
#
_entry.id   80354c67e6811d0404a46d748b965411
#
_cell.length_a   1.000
_cell.length_b   1.000
_cell.length_c   1.000
_cell.angle_alpha   90.00
_cell.angle_beta   90.00
_cell.angle_gamma   90.00
#
_symmetry.space_group_name_H-M   'P 1'
#
loop_
_entity.id
_entity.type
_entity.pdbx_description
1 polymer ?
#
loop_
_entity_poly.entity_id
_entity_poly.type
_entity_poly.pdbx_seq_one_letter_code
_entity_poly.pdbx_strand_id
1 'polypeptide(L)'
;ESDVAAALGFVWGEAAQWEKGIASLRTAIAAERGQCPVRVIEQLANYEVRQAGSRWLATDVGQRTDTLRATLRQEIEPAIARLAALCVSGPTSERLSLLGGAYKRLALIESAENERNDEQPSLRKPADGKRREALVNMAEHYGQAFALRGKPYAYTNWASAALLVRRLYPEQPTDKPPLLGLDTIKQDVARLRKQLEKKIASAPNFWDSAALADLDLVLAIAGKAADKPGKAAREAYRQAVQ
;
A
#
# COMPACT_ATOMS: atom_id res chain seq x y z
N GLU A 1 1.68 32.97 0.81
CA GLU A 1 1.13 32.28 -0.40
C GLU A 1 1.46 30.78 -0.40
N SER A 2 2.67 30.39 -0.05
CA SER A 2 3.14 29.01 0.03
C SER A 2 2.35 28.17 1.03
N ASP A 3 2.15 28.66 2.25
CA ASP A 3 1.41 27.94 3.31
C ASP A 3 -0.05 27.71 2.91
N VAL A 4 -0.67 28.68 2.23
CA VAL A 4 -2.04 28.53 1.73
C VAL A 4 -2.11 27.46 0.63
N ALA A 5 -1.15 27.46 -0.29
CA ALA A 5 -1.07 26.45 -1.34
C ALA A 5 -0.84 25.04 -0.75
N ALA A 6 0.03 24.93 0.26
CA ALA A 6 0.25 23.67 0.97
C ALA A 6 -1.00 23.19 1.71
N ALA A 7 -1.69 24.07 2.44
CA ALA A 7 -2.94 23.75 3.14
C ALA A 7 -4.03 23.30 2.17
N LEU A 8 -4.22 24.00 1.05
CA LEU A 8 -5.14 23.60 0.00
C LEU A 8 -4.78 22.23 -0.59
N GLY A 9 -3.49 21.98 -0.80
CA GLY A 9 -3.01 20.68 -1.27
C GLY A 9 -3.42 19.55 -0.32
N PHE A 10 -3.29 19.74 0.98
CA PHE A 10 -3.71 18.74 1.97
C PHE A 10 -5.24 18.55 1.99
N VAL A 11 -6.02 19.63 1.92
CA VAL A 11 -7.49 19.54 1.85
C VAL A 11 -7.94 18.76 0.61
N TRP A 12 -7.37 19.05 -0.55
CA TRP A 12 -7.67 18.30 -1.77
C TRP A 12 -7.27 16.82 -1.66
N GLY A 13 -6.17 16.54 -0.99
CA GLY A 13 -5.73 15.16 -0.73
C GLY A 13 -6.69 14.39 0.17
N GLU A 14 -7.20 15.00 1.25
CA GLU A 14 -8.23 14.40 2.11
C GLU A 14 -9.54 14.14 1.33
N ALA A 15 -9.88 15.00 0.37
CA ALA A 15 -11.01 14.83 -0.52
C ALA A 15 -10.75 13.86 -1.71
N ALA A 16 -9.58 13.19 -1.74
CA ALA A 16 -9.12 12.32 -2.83
C ALA A 16 -9.09 13.00 -4.22
N GLN A 17 -9.02 14.34 -4.24
CA GLN A 17 -8.88 15.15 -5.46
C GLN A 17 -7.37 15.26 -5.80
N TRP A 18 -6.75 14.14 -6.18
CA TRP A 18 -5.29 14.02 -6.29
C TRP A 18 -4.68 15.05 -7.23
N GLU A 19 -5.28 15.29 -8.39
CA GLU A 19 -4.79 16.25 -9.38
C GLU A 19 -4.70 17.67 -8.81
N LYS A 20 -5.76 18.14 -8.14
CA LYS A 20 -5.78 19.45 -7.49
C LYS A 20 -4.78 19.52 -6.32
N GLY A 21 -4.70 18.44 -5.54
CA GLY A 21 -3.72 18.33 -4.46
C GLY A 21 -2.28 18.43 -4.96
N ILE A 22 -1.94 17.70 -6.02
CA ILE A 22 -0.62 17.72 -6.67
C ILE A 22 -0.31 19.13 -7.19
N ALA A 23 -1.24 19.78 -7.91
CA ALA A 23 -1.04 21.12 -8.43
C ALA A 23 -0.76 22.13 -7.30
N SER A 24 -1.57 22.10 -6.23
CA SER A 24 -1.40 22.99 -5.08
C SER A 24 -0.06 22.76 -4.34
N LEU A 25 0.34 21.49 -4.12
CA LEU A 25 1.61 21.19 -3.46
C LEU A 25 2.82 21.59 -4.33
N ARG A 26 2.75 21.43 -5.65
CA ARG A 26 3.78 21.90 -6.58
C ARG A 26 3.93 23.43 -6.54
N THR A 27 2.80 24.15 -6.47
CA THR A 27 2.82 25.62 -6.28
C THR A 27 3.48 25.99 -4.97
N ALA A 28 3.17 25.30 -3.87
CA ALA A 28 3.82 25.53 -2.58
C ALA A 28 5.33 25.32 -2.66
N ILE A 29 5.80 24.24 -3.27
CA ILE A 29 7.23 23.94 -3.44
C ILE A 29 7.93 25.02 -4.29
N ALA A 30 7.31 25.45 -5.38
CA ALA A 30 7.88 26.47 -6.26
C ALA A 30 8.02 27.83 -5.57
N ALA A 31 7.10 28.18 -4.67
CA ALA A 31 7.12 29.43 -3.93
C ALA A 31 8.23 29.48 -2.86
N GLU A 32 8.63 28.34 -2.27
CA GLU A 32 9.56 28.27 -1.13
C GLU A 32 11.04 28.29 -1.51
N ARG A 33 11.40 28.37 -2.78
CA ARG A 33 12.81 28.46 -3.24
C ARG A 33 13.76 27.45 -2.54
N GLY A 34 13.30 26.25 -2.29
CA GLY A 34 14.10 25.17 -1.68
C GLY A 34 13.98 25.01 -0.16
N GLN A 35 13.19 25.80 0.52
CA GLN A 35 12.94 25.68 1.97
C GLN A 35 11.58 25.00 2.30
N CYS A 36 11.02 24.29 1.35
CA CYS A 36 9.72 23.65 1.50
C CYS A 36 9.73 22.61 2.64
N PRO A 37 8.71 22.62 3.53
CA PRO A 37 8.59 21.61 4.57
C PRO A 37 8.57 20.19 3.98
N VAL A 38 9.35 19.29 4.57
CA VAL A 38 9.49 17.89 4.11
C VAL A 38 8.14 17.20 3.96
N ARG A 39 7.17 17.50 4.84
CA ARG A 39 5.80 16.97 4.75
C ARG A 39 5.12 17.28 3.41
N VAL A 40 5.37 18.44 2.82
CA VAL A 40 4.81 18.82 1.51
C VAL A 40 5.37 17.91 0.42
N ILE A 41 6.67 17.62 0.47
CA ILE A 41 7.35 16.72 -0.47
C ILE A 41 6.84 15.27 -0.30
N GLU A 42 6.69 14.82 0.94
CA GLU A 42 6.12 13.50 1.27
C GLU A 42 4.72 13.33 0.70
N GLN A 43 3.83 14.32 0.93
CA GLN A 43 2.46 14.23 0.47
C GLN A 43 2.34 14.42 -1.05
N LEU A 44 3.17 15.25 -1.68
CA LEU A 44 3.23 15.32 -3.14
C LEU A 44 3.53 13.95 -3.74
N ALA A 45 4.58 13.27 -3.28
CA ALA A 45 4.91 11.94 -3.75
C ALA A 45 3.79 10.93 -3.49
N ASN A 46 3.15 10.98 -2.30
CA ASN A 46 2.02 10.14 -1.97
C ASN A 46 0.82 10.36 -2.91
N TYR A 47 0.51 11.62 -3.26
CA TYR A 47 -0.62 11.93 -4.13
C TYR A 47 -0.37 11.55 -5.59
N GLU A 48 0.85 11.73 -6.11
CA GLU A 48 1.25 11.25 -7.43
C GLU A 48 1.07 9.73 -7.54
N VAL A 49 1.53 8.99 -6.52
CA VAL A 49 1.34 7.53 -6.43
C VAL A 49 -0.14 7.14 -6.36
N ARG A 50 -0.94 7.87 -5.57
CA ARG A 50 -2.38 7.61 -5.45
C ARG A 50 -3.13 7.93 -6.73
N GLN A 51 -2.78 9.00 -7.43
CA GLN A 51 -3.36 9.35 -8.72
C GLN A 51 -3.14 8.24 -9.76
N ALA A 52 -1.90 7.77 -9.90
CA ALA A 52 -1.58 6.67 -10.82
C ALA A 52 -2.37 5.38 -10.48
N GLY A 53 -2.41 5.01 -9.20
CA GLY A 53 -3.18 3.86 -8.73
C GLY A 53 -4.68 4.01 -8.96
N SER A 54 -5.24 5.20 -8.75
CA SER A 54 -6.66 5.48 -8.98
C SER A 54 -7.01 5.41 -10.46
N ARG A 55 -6.16 5.93 -11.35
CA ARG A 55 -6.32 5.82 -12.80
C ARG A 55 -6.34 4.36 -13.25
N TRP A 56 -5.43 3.53 -12.72
CA TRP A 56 -5.43 2.10 -13.01
C TRP A 56 -6.73 1.42 -12.59
N LEU A 57 -7.21 1.70 -11.37
CA LEU A 57 -8.45 1.11 -10.85
C LEU A 57 -9.70 1.58 -11.58
N ALA A 58 -9.73 2.85 -12.01
CA ALA A 58 -10.85 3.43 -12.75
C ALA A 58 -10.91 2.97 -14.22
N THR A 59 -9.82 2.43 -14.75
CA THR A 59 -9.78 1.91 -16.12
C THR A 59 -10.44 0.53 -16.16
N ASP A 60 -11.36 0.34 -17.08
CA ASP A 60 -11.99 -0.97 -17.30
C ASP A 60 -10.93 -2.05 -17.58
N VAL A 61 -11.18 -3.24 -17.07
CA VAL A 61 -10.22 -4.35 -17.15
C VAL A 61 -9.78 -4.61 -18.60
N GLY A 62 -10.71 -4.62 -19.56
CA GLY A 62 -10.39 -4.81 -20.99
C GLY A 62 -9.62 -3.67 -21.66
N GLN A 63 -9.49 -2.53 -20.99
CA GLN A 63 -8.76 -1.36 -21.48
C GLN A 63 -7.38 -1.17 -20.81
N ARG A 64 -7.02 -2.03 -19.87
CA ARG A 64 -5.73 -1.98 -19.18
C ARG A 64 -4.63 -2.58 -20.05
N THR A 65 -4.07 -1.76 -20.92
CA THR A 65 -3.02 -2.14 -21.87
C THR A 65 -1.62 -2.12 -21.25
N ASP A 66 -0.67 -2.79 -21.89
CA ASP A 66 0.75 -2.70 -21.52
C ASP A 66 1.29 -1.27 -21.64
N THR A 67 0.80 -0.50 -22.60
CA THR A 67 1.14 0.92 -22.78
C THR A 67 0.68 1.74 -21.56
N LEU A 68 -0.58 1.57 -21.13
CA LEU A 68 -1.08 2.25 -19.93
C LEU A 68 -0.27 1.87 -18.70
N ARG A 69 0.05 0.58 -18.54
CA ARG A 69 0.90 0.08 -17.45
C ARG A 69 2.26 0.74 -17.44
N ALA A 70 2.93 0.79 -18.60
CA ALA A 70 4.23 1.43 -18.75
C ALA A 70 4.17 2.94 -18.43
N THR A 71 3.15 3.64 -18.89
CA THR A 71 2.93 5.05 -18.60
C THR A 71 2.76 5.30 -17.09
N LEU A 72 1.87 4.55 -16.44
CA LEU A 72 1.62 4.71 -14.99
C LEU A 72 2.84 4.35 -14.16
N ARG A 73 3.64 3.38 -14.58
CA ARG A 73 4.93 3.07 -13.95
C ARG A 73 5.89 4.25 -14.05
N GLN A 74 6.05 4.84 -15.23
CA GLN A 74 6.90 6.02 -15.42
C GLN A 74 6.46 7.22 -14.58
N GLU A 75 5.16 7.37 -14.34
CA GLU A 75 4.61 8.42 -13.46
C GLU A 75 4.92 8.16 -11.98
N ILE A 76 4.92 6.89 -11.54
CA ILE A 76 5.05 6.53 -10.12
C ILE A 76 6.53 6.40 -9.66
N GLU A 77 7.43 6.00 -10.55
CA GLU A 77 8.85 5.78 -10.23
C GLU A 77 9.56 7.01 -9.64
N PRO A 78 9.38 8.25 -10.15
CA PRO A 78 9.99 9.43 -9.55
C PRO A 78 9.48 9.72 -8.13
N ALA A 79 8.19 9.43 -7.85
CA ALA A 79 7.62 9.59 -6.53
C ALA A 79 8.19 8.54 -5.55
N ILE A 80 8.37 7.30 -5.98
CA ILE A 80 9.04 6.24 -5.22
C ILE A 80 10.49 6.66 -4.90
N ALA A 81 11.23 7.16 -5.88
CA ALA A 81 12.62 7.60 -5.68
C ALA A 81 12.72 8.74 -4.66
N ARG A 82 11.80 9.72 -4.68
CA ARG A 82 11.75 10.77 -3.67
C ARG A 82 11.46 10.24 -2.27
N LEU A 83 10.47 9.35 -2.12
CA LEU A 83 10.18 8.74 -0.82
C LEU A 83 11.35 7.91 -0.31
N ALA A 84 12.03 7.17 -1.18
CA ALA A 84 13.21 6.39 -0.84
C ALA A 84 14.35 7.30 -0.35
N ALA A 85 14.63 8.40 -1.03
CA ALA A 85 15.63 9.38 -0.61
C ALA A 85 15.31 9.99 0.77
N LEU A 86 14.03 10.29 1.03
CA LEU A 86 13.59 10.77 2.33
C LEU A 86 13.75 9.71 3.45
N CYS A 87 13.54 8.43 3.12
CA CYS A 87 13.79 7.34 4.07
C CYS A 87 15.28 7.16 4.37
N VAL A 88 16.17 7.36 3.39
CA VAL A 88 17.63 7.31 3.60
C VAL A 88 18.09 8.46 4.52
N SER A 89 17.57 9.66 4.34
CA SER A 89 17.95 10.82 5.14
C SER A 89 17.39 10.80 6.57
N GLY A 90 16.28 10.07 6.80
CA GLY A 90 15.68 9.95 8.13
C GLY A 90 14.44 9.05 8.10
N PRO A 91 14.59 7.74 8.39
CA PRO A 91 13.48 6.81 8.36
C PRO A 91 12.50 7.09 9.50
N THR A 92 11.23 7.26 9.16
CA THR A 92 10.12 7.29 10.12
C THR A 92 9.11 6.22 9.73
N SER A 93 8.31 5.77 10.71
CA SER A 93 7.24 4.80 10.44
C SER A 93 6.25 5.31 9.37
N GLU A 94 6.04 6.64 9.31
CA GLU A 94 5.17 7.25 8.31
C GLU A 94 5.81 7.22 6.91
N ARG A 95 7.07 7.67 6.75
CA ARG A 95 7.80 7.64 5.48
C ARG A 95 7.90 6.23 4.91
N LEU A 96 8.27 5.28 5.76
CA LEU A 96 8.33 3.87 5.37
C LEU A 96 6.96 3.34 4.96
N SER A 97 5.88 3.74 5.64
CA SER A 97 4.51 3.37 5.25
C SER A 97 4.09 4.02 3.93
N LEU A 98 4.49 5.26 3.65
CA LEU A 98 4.25 5.92 2.36
C LEU A 98 4.99 5.19 1.24
N LEU A 99 6.24 4.83 1.46
CA LEU A 99 7.05 4.10 0.49
C LEU A 99 6.49 2.68 0.25
N GLY A 100 6.13 1.96 1.31
CA GLY A 100 5.44 0.67 1.20
C GLY A 100 4.11 0.79 0.45
N GLY A 101 3.35 1.88 0.68
CA GLY A 101 2.12 2.22 -0.03
C GLY A 101 2.34 2.54 -1.51
N ALA A 102 3.48 3.11 -1.87
CA ALA A 102 3.86 3.36 -3.25
C ALA A 102 4.13 2.04 -3.98
N TYR A 103 4.91 1.14 -3.37
CA TYR A 103 5.14 -0.20 -3.92
C TYR A 103 3.87 -1.06 -3.97
N LYS A 104 2.94 -0.91 -3.04
CA LYS A 104 1.61 -1.55 -3.10
C LYS A 104 0.87 -1.17 -4.38
N ARG A 105 0.90 0.11 -4.77
CA ARG A 105 0.23 0.58 -5.98
C ARG A 105 0.98 0.18 -7.25
N LEU A 106 2.31 0.17 -7.19
CA LEU A 106 3.12 -0.36 -8.28
C LEU A 106 2.82 -1.85 -8.50
N ALA A 107 2.75 -2.66 -7.44
CA ALA A 107 2.38 -4.07 -7.54
C ALA A 107 0.97 -4.28 -8.13
N LEU A 108 0.02 -3.38 -7.83
CA LEU A 108 -1.32 -3.38 -8.41
C LEU A 108 -1.29 -3.06 -9.91
N ILE A 109 -0.53 -2.05 -10.34
CA ILE A 109 -0.35 -1.67 -11.75
C ILE A 109 0.35 -2.80 -12.53
N GLU A 110 1.32 -3.49 -11.91
CA GLU A 110 2.04 -4.61 -12.50
C GLU A 110 1.26 -5.93 -12.46
N SER A 111 0.08 -5.98 -11.82
CA SER A 111 -0.76 -7.18 -11.87
C SER A 111 -1.29 -7.35 -13.29
N ALA A 112 -0.94 -8.46 -13.93
CA ALA A 112 -1.41 -8.78 -15.26
C ALA A 112 -2.87 -9.23 -15.21
N GLU A 113 -3.65 -8.86 -16.24
CA GLU A 113 -5.06 -9.25 -16.37
C GLU A 113 -5.26 -10.75 -16.61
N ASN A 114 -4.20 -11.47 -16.98
CA ASN A 114 -4.23 -12.90 -17.22
C ASN A 114 -4.55 -13.78 -15.99
N GLU A 115 -4.76 -13.15 -14.82
CA GLU A 115 -5.26 -13.89 -13.64
C GLU A 115 -6.69 -14.44 -13.81
N ARG A 116 -7.41 -14.04 -14.87
CA ARG A 116 -8.74 -14.60 -15.19
C ARG A 116 -8.71 -15.93 -15.95
N ASN A 117 -7.59 -16.27 -16.56
CA ASN A 117 -7.44 -17.57 -17.22
C ASN A 117 -6.82 -18.56 -16.24
N ASP A 118 -7.61 -19.00 -15.25
CA ASP A 118 -7.26 -20.10 -14.33
C ASP A 118 -6.94 -21.43 -15.06
N GLU A 119 -7.19 -21.48 -16.37
CA GLU A 119 -7.04 -22.71 -17.18
C GLU A 119 -5.61 -22.98 -17.66
N GLN A 120 -4.67 -22.01 -17.60
CA GLN A 120 -3.29 -22.24 -18.03
C GLN A 120 -2.24 -21.54 -17.17
N PRO A 121 -1.82 -22.13 -16.03
CA PRO A 121 -0.76 -21.57 -15.17
C PRO A 121 0.60 -21.42 -15.86
N SER A 122 0.84 -22.20 -16.92
CA SER A 122 2.12 -22.24 -17.67
C SER A 122 2.39 -21.03 -18.57
N LEU A 123 1.38 -20.19 -18.83
CA LEU A 123 1.52 -18.98 -19.64
C LEU A 123 1.79 -17.69 -18.82
N ARG A 124 2.10 -17.81 -17.54
CA ARG A 124 2.51 -16.67 -16.69
C ARG A 124 3.86 -16.15 -17.18
N LYS A 125 3.82 -15.13 -18.04
CA LYS A 125 4.98 -14.48 -18.65
C LYS A 125 5.65 -13.43 -17.72
N PRO A 126 6.87 -12.95 -18.08
CA PRO A 126 7.78 -12.18 -17.22
C PRO A 126 7.31 -10.80 -16.70
N ALA A 127 6.07 -10.35 -16.95
CA ALA A 127 5.46 -9.25 -16.17
C ALA A 127 5.50 -9.54 -14.65
N ASP A 128 5.64 -10.80 -14.28
CA ASP A 128 5.72 -11.32 -12.93
C ASP A 128 6.94 -10.85 -12.13
N GLY A 129 8.09 -10.55 -12.76
CA GLY A 129 9.27 -10.08 -12.06
C GLY A 129 9.10 -8.71 -11.41
N LYS A 130 8.50 -7.75 -12.12
CA LYS A 130 8.25 -6.39 -11.60
C LYS A 130 7.20 -6.37 -10.50
N ARG A 131 6.13 -7.15 -10.67
CA ARG A 131 5.12 -7.31 -9.62
C ARG A 131 5.71 -7.93 -8.36
N ARG A 132 6.50 -9.01 -8.52
CA ARG A 132 7.19 -9.65 -7.41
C ARG A 132 8.11 -8.67 -6.68
N GLU A 133 8.95 -7.95 -7.42
CA GLU A 133 9.85 -6.94 -6.87
C GLU A 133 9.07 -5.87 -6.08
N ALA A 134 7.98 -5.36 -6.64
CA ALA A 134 7.12 -4.39 -5.98
C ALA A 134 6.49 -4.96 -4.69
N LEU A 135 6.02 -6.22 -4.68
CA LEU A 135 5.49 -6.88 -3.48
C LEU A 135 6.56 -7.11 -2.42
N VAL A 136 7.78 -7.48 -2.81
CA VAL A 136 8.93 -7.65 -1.90
C VAL A 136 9.28 -6.32 -1.25
N ASN A 137 9.43 -5.25 -2.02
CA ASN A 137 9.71 -3.91 -1.51
C ASN A 137 8.57 -3.39 -0.63
N MET A 138 7.30 -3.65 -0.99
CA MET A 138 6.15 -3.36 -0.15
C MET A 138 6.28 -4.03 1.22
N ALA A 139 6.59 -5.34 1.24
CA ALA A 139 6.77 -6.10 2.48
C ALA A 139 7.93 -5.55 3.31
N GLU A 140 9.08 -5.26 2.69
CA GLU A 140 10.25 -4.72 3.36
C GLU A 140 9.93 -3.41 4.09
N HIS A 141 9.37 -2.43 3.39
CA HIS A 141 9.14 -1.11 3.95
C HIS A 141 8.02 -1.09 5.01
N TYR A 142 6.94 -1.83 4.81
CA TYR A 142 5.92 -1.97 5.84
C TYR A 142 6.42 -2.76 7.05
N GLY A 143 7.28 -3.77 6.86
CA GLY A 143 7.94 -4.49 7.95
C GLY A 143 8.83 -3.56 8.79
N GLN A 144 9.65 -2.72 8.15
CA GLN A 144 10.45 -1.70 8.82
C GLN A 144 9.58 -0.65 9.54
N ALA A 145 8.48 -0.20 8.91
CA ALA A 145 7.53 0.73 9.53
C ALA A 145 6.88 0.14 10.78
N PHE A 146 6.52 -1.15 10.74
CA PHE A 146 5.97 -1.86 11.90
C PHE A 146 7.00 -2.02 13.03
N ALA A 147 8.24 -2.37 12.71
CA ALA A 147 9.32 -2.49 13.68
C ALA A 147 9.56 -1.19 14.46
N LEU A 148 9.39 -0.02 13.83
CA LEU A 148 9.56 1.29 14.48
C LEU A 148 8.41 1.68 15.44
N ARG A 149 7.17 1.34 15.13
CA ARG A 149 6.00 1.86 15.86
C ARG A 149 4.93 0.83 16.21
N GLY A 150 5.01 -0.40 15.73
CA GLY A 150 4.06 -1.47 16.02
C GLY A 150 2.62 -1.21 15.53
N LYS A 151 2.42 -0.29 14.55
CA LYS A 151 1.08 0.08 14.09
C LYS A 151 0.41 -1.07 13.33
N PRO A 152 -0.85 -1.44 13.65
CA PRO A 152 -1.58 -2.50 12.96
C PRO A 152 -1.64 -2.34 11.45
N TYR A 153 -1.86 -1.11 10.95
CA TYR A 153 -1.86 -0.80 9.53
C TYR A 153 -0.57 -1.23 8.80
N ALA A 154 0.60 -0.96 9.40
CA ALA A 154 1.86 -1.38 8.81
C ALA A 154 2.00 -2.92 8.83
N TYR A 155 1.57 -3.56 9.91
CA TYR A 155 1.58 -5.01 10.04
C TYR A 155 0.71 -5.70 8.98
N THR A 156 -0.54 -5.27 8.82
CA THR A 156 -1.49 -5.90 7.89
C THR A 156 -1.01 -5.82 6.44
N ASN A 157 -0.44 -4.67 6.05
CA ASN A 157 0.15 -4.53 4.71
C ASN A 157 1.42 -5.37 4.53
N TRP A 158 2.29 -5.44 5.54
CA TRP A 158 3.46 -6.30 5.53
C TRP A 158 3.10 -7.78 5.40
N ALA A 159 2.22 -8.27 6.28
CA ALA A 159 1.79 -9.67 6.29
C ALA A 159 1.09 -10.05 4.97
N SER A 160 0.21 -9.18 4.46
CA SER A 160 -0.47 -9.41 3.18
C SER A 160 0.52 -9.51 2.02
N ALA A 161 1.49 -8.61 1.94
CA ALA A 161 2.51 -8.65 0.88
C ALA A 161 3.38 -9.92 0.97
N ALA A 162 3.85 -10.26 2.18
CA ALA A 162 4.65 -11.46 2.41
C ALA A 162 3.90 -12.75 2.03
N LEU A 163 2.61 -12.85 2.38
CA LEU A 163 1.75 -13.96 2.02
C LEU A 163 1.52 -14.05 0.51
N LEU A 164 1.31 -12.91 -0.17
CA LEU A 164 1.14 -12.87 -1.62
C LEU A 164 2.42 -13.29 -2.33
N VAL A 165 3.59 -12.82 -1.91
CA VAL A 165 4.87 -13.26 -2.47
C VAL A 165 5.02 -14.77 -2.33
N ARG A 166 4.79 -15.32 -1.13
CA ARG A 166 4.89 -16.77 -0.88
C ARG A 166 3.91 -17.59 -1.72
N ARG A 167 2.70 -17.09 -1.93
CA ARG A 167 1.66 -17.80 -2.69
C ARG A 167 1.89 -17.75 -4.19
N LEU A 168 2.25 -16.57 -4.71
CA LEU A 168 2.40 -16.35 -6.16
C LEU A 168 3.76 -16.79 -6.69
N TYR A 169 4.79 -16.82 -5.84
CA TYR A 169 6.18 -17.09 -6.23
C TYR A 169 6.84 -18.13 -5.31
N PRO A 170 6.25 -19.33 -5.15
CA PRO A 170 6.71 -20.32 -4.17
C PRO A 170 8.12 -20.85 -4.45
N GLU A 171 8.56 -20.86 -5.71
CA GLU A 171 9.83 -21.42 -6.14
C GLU A 171 11.00 -20.42 -6.15
N GLN A 172 10.72 -19.16 -5.84
CA GLN A 172 11.72 -18.11 -5.85
C GLN A 172 11.98 -17.63 -4.42
N PRO A 173 12.99 -18.17 -3.72
CA PRO A 173 13.36 -17.67 -2.42
C PRO A 173 13.70 -16.17 -2.51
N THR A 174 13.24 -15.42 -1.54
CA THR A 174 13.62 -14.01 -1.40
C THR A 174 14.70 -13.93 -0.33
N ASP A 175 15.86 -13.40 -0.69
CA ASP A 175 16.93 -13.09 0.27
C ASP A 175 16.53 -11.92 1.21
N LYS A 176 15.39 -11.32 0.96
CA LYS A 176 14.83 -10.15 1.66
C LYS A 176 13.32 -10.28 1.85
N PRO A 177 12.81 -9.66 2.89
CA PRO A 177 13.03 -9.91 4.32
C PRO A 177 12.50 -11.28 4.70
N PRO A 178 12.77 -11.80 5.90
CA PRO A 178 12.26 -13.11 6.29
C PRO A 178 10.75 -13.11 6.16
N LEU A 179 10.24 -13.94 5.25
CA LEU A 179 8.80 -14.13 5.09
C LEU A 179 8.27 -14.62 6.42
N LEU A 180 7.35 -13.88 7.03
CA LEU A 180 6.69 -14.26 8.27
C LEU A 180 6.18 -15.68 8.18
N GLY A 181 6.54 -16.52 9.14
CA GLY A 181 5.97 -17.85 9.29
C GLY A 181 4.46 -17.76 9.55
N LEU A 182 3.69 -18.73 9.06
CA LEU A 182 2.23 -18.74 9.26
C LEU A 182 1.85 -18.69 10.75
N ASP A 183 2.60 -19.38 11.61
CA ASP A 183 2.32 -19.38 13.05
C ASP A 183 2.66 -18.04 13.69
N THR A 184 3.73 -17.39 13.28
CA THR A 184 4.05 -16.01 13.69
C THR A 184 2.94 -15.06 13.29
N ILE A 185 2.42 -15.16 12.06
CA ILE A 185 1.29 -14.33 11.59
C ILE A 185 0.07 -14.55 12.48
N LYS A 186 -0.30 -15.79 12.78
CA LYS A 186 -1.46 -16.10 13.64
C LYS A 186 -1.29 -15.51 15.06
N GLN A 187 -0.11 -15.66 15.65
CA GLN A 187 0.19 -15.12 16.99
C GLN A 187 0.13 -13.58 17.01
N ASP A 188 0.75 -12.93 16.02
CA ASP A 188 0.75 -11.48 15.94
C ASP A 188 -0.64 -10.93 15.68
N VAL A 189 -1.42 -11.56 14.79
CA VAL A 189 -2.82 -11.17 14.54
C VAL A 189 -3.65 -11.29 15.81
N ALA A 190 -3.53 -12.38 16.57
CA ALA A 190 -4.26 -12.54 17.81
C ALA A 190 -3.90 -11.44 18.84
N ARG A 191 -2.60 -11.11 18.95
CA ARG A 191 -2.11 -10.04 19.84
C ARG A 191 -2.64 -8.67 19.42
N LEU A 192 -2.50 -8.31 18.14
CA LEU A 192 -2.94 -7.02 17.61
C LEU A 192 -4.47 -6.87 17.66
N ARG A 193 -5.22 -7.93 17.39
CA ARG A 193 -6.67 -7.97 17.53
C ARG A 193 -7.10 -7.58 18.94
N LYS A 194 -6.54 -8.25 19.96
CA LYS A 194 -6.86 -7.96 21.37
C LYS A 194 -6.56 -6.49 21.74
N GLN A 195 -5.49 -5.92 21.20
CA GLN A 195 -5.13 -4.51 21.41
C GLN A 195 -6.15 -3.57 20.75
N LEU A 196 -6.57 -3.85 19.48
CA LEU A 196 -7.56 -3.05 18.76
C LEU A 196 -8.93 -3.14 19.39
N GLU A 197 -9.40 -4.34 19.76
CA GLU A 197 -10.69 -4.54 20.43
C GLU A 197 -10.76 -3.74 21.74
N LYS A 198 -9.70 -3.76 22.55
CA LYS A 198 -9.62 -2.96 23.77
C LYS A 198 -9.67 -1.45 23.46
N LYS A 199 -8.98 -1.01 22.40
CA LYS A 199 -8.96 0.40 22.00
C LYS A 199 -10.31 0.85 21.47
N ILE A 200 -10.96 0.06 20.62
CA ILE A 200 -12.29 0.34 20.07
C ILE A 200 -13.34 0.42 21.20
N ALA A 201 -13.27 -0.48 22.18
CA ALA A 201 -14.18 -0.45 23.32
C ALA A 201 -14.05 0.81 24.17
N SER A 202 -12.85 1.41 24.23
CA SER A 202 -12.60 2.65 25.01
C SER A 202 -12.83 3.93 24.20
N ALA A 203 -12.52 3.92 22.91
CA ALA A 203 -12.61 5.07 22.01
C ALA A 203 -12.84 4.59 20.57
N PRO A 204 -14.09 4.33 20.18
CA PRO A 204 -14.41 3.84 18.83
C PRO A 204 -13.96 4.84 17.76
N ASN A 205 -13.29 4.34 16.72
CA ASN A 205 -13.01 5.12 15.53
C ASN A 205 -12.94 4.21 14.30
N PHE A 206 -13.22 4.79 13.14
CA PHE A 206 -13.23 4.10 11.86
C PHE A 206 -11.92 3.36 11.56
N TRP A 207 -10.76 4.00 11.81
CA TRP A 207 -9.47 3.45 11.42
C TRP A 207 -9.07 2.21 12.21
N ASP A 208 -9.39 2.15 13.50
CA ASP A 208 -9.13 0.96 14.31
C ASP A 208 -10.08 -0.18 13.91
N SER A 209 -11.35 0.11 13.59
CA SER A 209 -12.29 -0.88 13.08
C SER A 209 -11.88 -1.42 11.70
N ALA A 210 -11.43 -0.56 10.80
CA ALA A 210 -10.88 -0.96 9.51
C ALA A 210 -9.62 -1.83 9.66
N ALA A 211 -8.72 -1.47 10.59
CA ALA A 211 -7.54 -2.26 10.89
C ALA A 211 -7.88 -3.66 11.44
N LEU A 212 -8.96 -3.78 12.21
CA LEU A 212 -9.46 -5.07 12.68
C LEU A 212 -9.93 -5.95 11.49
N ALA A 213 -10.67 -5.36 10.55
CA ALA A 213 -11.08 -6.03 9.31
C ALA A 213 -9.88 -6.45 8.44
N ASP A 214 -8.83 -5.64 8.38
CA ASP A 214 -7.59 -5.97 7.68
C ASP A 214 -6.88 -7.19 8.31
N LEU A 215 -6.91 -7.34 9.65
CA LEU A 215 -6.37 -8.53 10.32
C LEU A 215 -7.13 -9.80 9.92
N ASP A 216 -8.47 -9.73 9.77
CA ASP A 216 -9.27 -10.85 9.29
C ASP A 216 -8.93 -11.21 7.85
N LEU A 217 -8.69 -10.23 7.00
CA LEU A 217 -8.23 -10.44 5.63
C LEU A 217 -6.86 -11.16 5.60
N VAL A 218 -5.91 -10.75 6.46
CA VAL A 218 -4.60 -11.41 6.59
C VAL A 218 -4.78 -12.90 6.94
N LEU A 219 -5.64 -13.22 7.92
CA LEU A 219 -5.92 -14.62 8.28
C LEU A 219 -6.57 -15.41 7.13
N ALA A 220 -7.48 -14.77 6.40
CA ALA A 220 -8.12 -15.40 5.24
C ALA A 220 -7.12 -15.71 4.12
N ILE A 221 -6.16 -14.80 3.86
CA ILE A 221 -5.07 -15.04 2.89
C ILE A 221 -4.12 -16.14 3.38
N ALA A 222 -3.85 -16.21 4.68
CA ALA A 222 -2.99 -17.21 5.29
C ALA A 222 -3.61 -18.62 5.34
N GLY A 223 -4.92 -18.72 5.32
CA GLY A 223 -5.66 -20.01 5.37
C GLY A 223 -5.63 -20.77 4.05
N LYS A 224 -5.71 -22.12 4.13
CA LYS A 224 -5.83 -22.96 2.93
C LYS A 224 -7.19 -22.83 2.23
N ALA A 225 -8.21 -22.31 2.91
CA ALA A 225 -9.57 -22.13 2.40
C ALA A 225 -9.74 -20.83 1.60
N ALA A 226 -8.74 -20.44 0.87
CA ALA A 226 -8.69 -19.17 0.14
C ALA A 226 -9.64 -19.04 -1.06
N ASP A 227 -10.53 -20.03 -1.28
CA ASP A 227 -11.56 -19.90 -2.32
C ASP A 227 -12.66 -18.88 -1.98
N LYS A 228 -12.77 -18.47 -0.70
CA LYS A 228 -13.69 -17.41 -0.28
C LYS A 228 -13.11 -16.52 0.84
N PRO A 229 -11.98 -15.83 0.63
CA PRO A 229 -11.40 -14.97 1.67
C PRO A 229 -12.26 -13.73 1.97
N GLY A 230 -13.42 -13.63 1.38
CA GLY A 230 -14.14 -12.37 1.31
C GLY A 230 -15.35 -12.21 2.23
N LYS A 231 -15.94 -13.25 2.83
CA LYS A 231 -17.21 -13.03 3.54
C LYS A 231 -16.99 -12.37 4.91
N ALA A 232 -16.09 -12.90 5.72
CA ALA A 232 -15.81 -12.35 7.05
C ALA A 232 -15.15 -10.96 6.96
N ALA A 233 -14.15 -10.79 6.08
CA ALA A 233 -13.52 -9.48 5.87
C ALA A 233 -14.52 -8.45 5.30
N ARG A 234 -15.34 -8.81 4.32
CA ARG A 234 -16.38 -7.91 3.80
C ARG A 234 -17.40 -7.50 4.86
N GLU A 235 -17.79 -8.43 5.71
CA GLU A 235 -18.71 -8.13 6.81
C GLU A 235 -18.06 -7.20 7.83
N ALA A 236 -16.81 -7.46 8.22
CA ALA A 236 -16.06 -6.58 9.12
C ALA A 236 -15.89 -5.16 8.54
N TYR A 237 -15.62 -5.03 7.22
CA TYR A 237 -15.57 -3.70 6.58
C TYR A 237 -16.93 -3.02 6.54
N ARG A 238 -18.05 -3.73 6.31
CA ARG A 238 -19.38 -3.13 6.38
C ARG A 238 -19.68 -2.60 7.78
N GLN A 239 -19.34 -3.35 8.82
CA GLN A 239 -19.52 -2.92 10.21
C GLN A 239 -18.64 -1.71 10.57
N ALA A 240 -17.46 -1.58 9.98
CA ALA A 240 -16.58 -0.44 10.21
C ALA A 240 -17.11 0.87 9.59
N VAL A 241 -17.99 0.78 8.58
CA VAL A 241 -18.54 1.94 7.84
C VAL A 241 -19.88 2.41 8.44
N GLN A 242 -20.56 1.58 9.22
CA GLN A 242 -21.78 1.94 9.98
C GLN A 242 -21.44 2.69 11.26
#